data_f4e9dd22b947a24362aa26501441570b
#
_entry.id   f4e9dd22b947a24362aa26501441570b
#
_cell.length_a   1.000
_cell.length_b   1.000
_cell.length_c   1.000
_cell.angle_alpha   90.00
_cell.angle_beta   90.00
_cell.angle_gamma   90.00
#
_symmetry.space_group_name_H-M   'P 1'
#
loop_
_entity.id
_entity.type
_entity.pdbx_description
1 polymer ?
#
loop_
_entity_poly.entity_id
_entity_poly.type
_entity_poly.pdbx_seq_one_letter_code
_entity_poly.pdbx_strand_id
1 'polypeptide(L)'
;MILFELLKAILYGIVEGITEWLPISSTGHLILVEDWLPFAFSNDPVFVDEFWEMFGVVIQLGAILAVVVLFWSRLVPFGKNKTETEKRNTWRLWGRVLIASLPAALVGIVGDKLLEKFTGKDIDGWAYNSIVVAVALIVYGIAFIVIEKKNAQKTPNVSQIEEISIKNALAIGAFQALSIIPGTSRSGSTILGSMLVGISRTAAAEFSFFMAIPVMVGASGIKALGFLSYAAESETTVPALAWIVLFVGCAVSFAVSMAAIRFLMDFVKKHSFAPFGIYRIALGALVLILGLIRG
;
A
#
# COMPACT_ATOMS: atom_id res chain seq x y z
N MET A 1 -14.55 -22.97 14.66
CA MET A 1 -13.48 -21.98 14.93
C MET A 1 -12.49 -21.88 13.77
N ILE A 2 -11.72 -22.91 13.44
CA ILE A 2 -10.69 -22.87 12.36
C ILE A 2 -11.25 -22.38 11.02
N LEU A 3 -12.34 -22.95 10.53
CA LEU A 3 -12.96 -22.55 9.26
C LEU A 3 -13.31 -21.06 9.22
N PHE A 4 -13.78 -20.51 10.34
CA PHE A 4 -14.18 -19.12 10.43
C PHE A 4 -12.97 -18.18 10.35
N GLU A 5 -11.85 -18.50 10.99
CA GLU A 5 -10.61 -17.74 10.88
C GLU A 5 -10.02 -17.79 9.46
N LEU A 6 -10.13 -18.93 8.79
CA LEU A 6 -9.74 -19.04 7.38
C LEU A 6 -10.62 -18.20 6.44
N LEU A 7 -11.93 -18.14 6.69
CA LEU A 7 -12.84 -17.28 5.94
C LEU A 7 -12.52 -15.79 6.13
N LYS A 8 -12.15 -15.39 7.36
CA LYS A 8 -11.65 -14.02 7.62
C LYS A 8 -10.35 -13.75 6.85
N ALA A 9 -9.39 -14.67 6.88
CA ALA A 9 -8.13 -14.53 6.12
C ALA A 9 -8.38 -14.38 4.61
N ILE A 10 -9.32 -15.15 4.05
CA ILE A 10 -9.75 -15.02 2.66
C ILE A 10 -10.35 -13.63 2.41
N LEU A 11 -11.25 -13.16 3.27
CA LEU A 11 -11.86 -11.84 3.13
C LEU A 11 -10.80 -10.73 3.20
N TYR A 12 -9.89 -10.78 4.17
CA TYR A 12 -8.78 -9.83 4.28
C TYR A 12 -7.88 -9.85 3.04
N GLY A 13 -7.54 -11.05 2.54
CA GLY A 13 -6.77 -11.19 1.31
C GLY A 13 -7.48 -10.62 0.07
N ILE A 14 -8.80 -10.77 -0.02
CA ILE A 14 -9.60 -10.16 -1.10
C ILE A 14 -9.58 -8.64 -0.99
N VAL A 15 -9.86 -8.11 0.19
CA VAL A 15 -9.86 -6.66 0.44
C VAL A 15 -8.50 -6.06 0.11
N GLU A 16 -7.43 -6.64 0.66
CA GLU A 16 -6.06 -6.19 0.40
C GLU A 16 -5.72 -6.27 -1.08
N GLY A 17 -5.97 -7.41 -1.73
CA GLY A 17 -5.64 -7.63 -3.13
C GLY A 17 -6.35 -6.67 -4.11
N ILE A 18 -7.54 -6.19 -3.76
CA ILE A 18 -8.24 -5.17 -4.55
C ILE A 18 -7.71 -3.77 -4.20
N THR A 19 -7.69 -3.43 -2.92
CA THR A 19 -7.60 -2.04 -2.47
C THR A 19 -6.17 -1.51 -2.43
N GLU A 20 -5.16 -2.38 -2.45
CA GLU A 20 -3.76 -1.97 -2.45
C GLU A 20 -3.34 -1.33 -3.77
N TRP A 21 -3.83 -1.86 -4.89
CA TRP A 21 -3.45 -1.35 -6.22
C TRP A 21 -4.33 -0.21 -6.69
N LEU A 22 -5.61 -0.24 -6.35
CA LEU A 22 -6.51 0.86 -6.60
C LEU A 22 -6.19 2.01 -5.62
N PRO A 23 -6.21 3.27 -6.08
CA PRO A 23 -5.86 4.39 -5.20
C PRO A 23 -7.01 4.75 -4.24
N ILE A 24 -7.52 3.76 -3.47
CA ILE A 24 -8.69 3.88 -2.58
C ILE A 24 -8.41 3.63 -1.09
N SER A 25 -7.16 3.30 -0.73
CA SER A 25 -6.67 3.03 0.63
C SER A 25 -7.06 1.65 1.18
N SER A 26 -6.12 0.70 1.10
CA SER A 26 -6.25 -0.63 1.72
C SER A 26 -6.43 -0.52 3.24
N THR A 27 -5.63 0.30 3.92
CA THR A 27 -5.73 0.55 5.36
C THR A 27 -7.13 0.97 5.78
N GLY A 28 -7.77 1.91 5.05
CA GLY A 28 -9.12 2.35 5.37
C GLY A 28 -10.18 1.23 5.28
N HIS A 29 -9.99 0.26 4.39
CA HIS A 29 -10.89 -0.88 4.27
C HIS A 29 -10.59 -1.97 5.31
N LEU A 30 -9.30 -2.26 5.56
CA LEU A 30 -8.89 -3.27 6.52
C LEU A 30 -9.34 -2.91 7.94
N ILE A 31 -9.22 -1.64 8.35
CA ILE A 31 -9.74 -1.16 9.64
C ILE A 31 -11.24 -1.44 9.77
N LEU A 32 -12.03 -1.12 8.73
CA LEU A 32 -13.47 -1.38 8.76
C LEU A 32 -13.79 -2.88 8.88
N VAL A 33 -13.02 -3.74 8.18
CA VAL A 33 -13.25 -5.20 8.25
C VAL A 33 -12.83 -5.74 9.61
N GLU A 34 -11.71 -5.29 10.17
CA GLU A 34 -11.21 -5.67 11.49
C GLU A 34 -12.23 -5.34 12.59
N ASP A 35 -12.76 -4.14 12.56
CA ASP A 35 -13.80 -3.69 13.50
C ASP A 35 -15.00 -4.63 13.59
N TRP A 36 -15.34 -5.33 12.50
CA TRP A 36 -16.50 -6.22 12.42
C TRP A 36 -16.15 -7.69 12.57
N LEU A 37 -14.95 -8.07 12.16
CA LEU A 37 -14.51 -9.45 12.04
C LEU A 37 -13.08 -9.65 12.57
N PRO A 38 -12.74 -9.23 13.81
CA PRO A 38 -11.39 -9.40 14.35
C PRO A 38 -11.03 -10.89 14.42
N PHE A 39 -9.74 -11.20 14.36
CA PHE A 39 -9.28 -12.56 14.62
C PHE A 39 -9.59 -12.96 16.07
N ALA A 40 -9.88 -14.26 16.28
CA ALA A 40 -10.28 -14.81 17.59
C ALA A 40 -9.71 -16.21 17.81
N PHE A 41 -8.52 -16.49 17.29
CA PHE A 41 -7.89 -17.81 17.42
C PHE A 41 -7.01 -17.94 18.67
N SER A 42 -6.88 -16.89 19.48
CA SER A 42 -6.22 -16.89 20.78
C SER A 42 -7.12 -16.20 21.83
N ASN A 43 -6.99 -16.62 23.08
CA ASN A 43 -7.63 -15.96 24.23
C ASN A 43 -6.76 -14.81 24.79
N ASP A 44 -5.53 -14.65 24.29
CA ASP A 44 -4.65 -13.55 24.64
C ASP A 44 -4.90 -12.38 23.67
N PRO A 45 -5.52 -11.28 24.12
CA PRO A 45 -5.82 -10.14 23.26
C PRO A 45 -4.54 -9.46 22.77
N VAL A 46 -3.47 -9.38 23.57
CA VAL A 46 -2.20 -8.78 23.17
C VAL A 46 -1.58 -9.56 22.02
N PHE A 47 -1.60 -10.89 22.09
CA PHE A 47 -1.13 -11.73 20.99
C PHE A 47 -1.95 -11.53 19.71
N VAL A 48 -3.26 -11.36 19.81
CA VAL A 48 -4.13 -11.13 18.64
C VAL A 48 -3.82 -9.78 18.00
N ASP A 49 -3.62 -8.73 18.81
CA ASP A 49 -3.30 -7.38 18.33
C ASP A 49 -1.92 -7.35 17.63
N GLU A 50 -0.88 -7.93 18.25
CA GLU A 50 0.46 -8.04 17.68
C GLU A 50 0.46 -8.86 16.37
N PHE A 51 -0.31 -9.96 16.35
CA PHE A 51 -0.49 -10.75 15.13
C PHE A 51 -1.20 -9.94 14.05
N TRP A 52 -2.25 -9.17 14.39
CA TRP A 52 -2.99 -8.35 13.45
C TRP A 52 -2.09 -7.27 12.83
N GLU A 53 -1.29 -6.56 13.63
CA GLU A 53 -0.35 -5.58 13.12
C GLU A 53 0.64 -6.18 12.12
N MET A 54 1.19 -7.35 12.42
CA MET A 54 2.06 -8.08 11.50
C MET A 54 1.30 -8.56 10.26
N PHE A 55 0.13 -9.18 10.44
CA PHE A 55 -0.69 -9.76 9.37
C PHE A 55 -1.07 -8.70 8.33
N GLY A 56 -1.60 -7.54 8.77
CA GLY A 56 -2.07 -6.47 7.90
C GLY A 56 -0.98 -5.92 6.97
N VAL A 57 0.30 -5.99 7.40
CA VAL A 57 1.43 -5.56 6.57
C VAL A 57 2.00 -6.72 5.76
N VAL A 58 2.09 -7.92 6.32
CA VAL A 58 2.73 -9.07 5.64
C VAL A 58 1.87 -9.63 4.50
N ILE A 59 0.52 -9.54 4.56
CA ILE A 59 -0.33 -9.96 3.42
C ILE A 59 -0.07 -9.14 2.16
N GLN A 60 0.50 -7.93 2.27
CA GLN A 60 0.95 -7.12 1.15
C GLN A 60 2.06 -7.81 0.33
N LEU A 61 2.84 -8.73 0.92
CA LEU A 61 3.82 -9.52 0.16
C LEU A 61 3.16 -10.39 -0.91
N GLY A 62 1.96 -10.91 -0.62
CA GLY A 62 1.14 -11.58 -1.64
C GLY A 62 0.80 -10.65 -2.79
N ALA A 63 0.35 -9.44 -2.47
CA ALA A 63 0.05 -8.42 -3.47
C ALA A 63 1.28 -8.04 -4.30
N ILE A 64 2.45 -7.82 -3.68
CA ILE A 64 3.71 -7.49 -4.37
C ILE A 64 4.14 -8.63 -5.32
N LEU A 65 3.98 -9.87 -4.90
CA LEU A 65 4.33 -11.00 -5.73
C LEU A 65 3.54 -10.99 -7.06
N ALA A 66 2.30 -10.50 -7.06
CA ALA A 66 1.52 -10.30 -8.28
C ALA A 66 2.16 -9.27 -9.23
N VAL A 67 2.70 -8.16 -8.70
CA VAL A 67 3.46 -7.19 -9.51
C VAL A 67 4.71 -7.84 -10.11
N VAL A 68 5.47 -8.56 -9.28
CA VAL A 68 6.69 -9.22 -9.75
C VAL A 68 6.39 -10.21 -10.87
N VAL A 69 5.31 -10.99 -10.76
CA VAL A 69 4.89 -11.96 -11.78
C VAL A 69 4.41 -11.26 -13.05
N LEU A 70 3.52 -10.26 -12.92
CA LEU A 70 2.94 -9.56 -14.08
C LEU A 70 3.96 -8.74 -14.86
N PHE A 71 4.93 -8.15 -14.16
CA PHE A 71 5.94 -7.28 -14.76
C PHE A 71 7.34 -7.91 -14.75
N TRP A 72 7.42 -9.24 -14.68
CA TRP A 72 8.69 -9.98 -14.59
C TRP A 72 9.71 -9.54 -15.64
N SER A 73 9.29 -9.44 -16.89
CA SER A 73 10.16 -9.03 -17.99
C SER A 73 10.74 -7.62 -17.85
N ARG A 74 10.05 -6.71 -17.15
CA ARG A 74 10.50 -5.34 -16.89
C ARG A 74 11.36 -5.23 -15.64
N LEU A 75 11.09 -6.05 -14.64
CA LEU A 75 11.74 -5.99 -13.32
C LEU A 75 13.04 -6.80 -13.24
N VAL A 76 13.15 -7.89 -14.00
CA VAL A 76 14.33 -8.77 -13.94
C VAL A 76 15.33 -8.40 -15.01
N PRO A 77 16.55 -7.93 -14.65
CA PRO A 77 17.57 -7.53 -15.60
C PRO A 77 18.26 -8.73 -16.27
N PHE A 78 18.07 -9.94 -15.74
CA PHE A 78 18.71 -11.16 -16.22
C PHE A 78 17.76 -11.94 -17.13
N GLY A 79 18.18 -12.23 -18.34
CA GLY A 79 17.40 -13.03 -19.27
C GLY A 79 18.24 -13.33 -20.54
N LYS A 80 18.18 -14.57 -21.01
CA LYS A 80 18.96 -14.99 -22.20
C LYS A 80 18.63 -14.20 -23.46
N ASN A 81 17.41 -13.63 -23.53
CA ASN A 81 16.90 -12.90 -24.69
C ASN A 81 16.91 -11.38 -24.52
N LYS A 82 17.45 -10.83 -23.41
CA LYS A 82 17.52 -9.38 -23.18
C LYS A 82 18.77 -8.79 -23.83
N THR A 83 18.57 -7.72 -24.58
CA THR A 83 19.65 -6.87 -25.10
C THR A 83 20.34 -6.13 -23.95
N GLU A 84 21.58 -5.70 -24.14
CA GLU A 84 22.32 -4.91 -23.13
C GLU A 84 21.62 -3.57 -22.83
N THR A 85 20.91 -3.01 -23.81
CA THR A 85 20.12 -1.80 -23.64
C THR A 85 18.93 -2.05 -22.70
N GLU A 86 18.21 -3.16 -22.86
CA GLU A 86 17.09 -3.55 -21.96
C GLU A 86 17.57 -3.83 -20.54
N LYS A 87 18.68 -4.54 -20.37
CA LYS A 87 19.30 -4.77 -19.05
C LYS A 87 19.64 -3.45 -18.38
N ARG A 88 20.29 -2.52 -19.10
CA ARG A 88 20.64 -1.19 -18.58
C ARG A 88 19.40 -0.37 -18.20
N ASN A 89 18.34 -0.45 -19.00
CA ASN A 89 17.08 0.25 -18.69
C ASN A 89 16.41 -0.33 -17.43
N THR A 90 16.42 -1.64 -17.25
CA THR A 90 15.94 -2.28 -16.01
C THR A 90 16.74 -1.81 -14.77
N TRP A 91 18.06 -1.75 -14.85
CA TRP A 91 18.89 -1.23 -13.76
C TRP A 91 18.65 0.25 -13.47
N ARG A 92 18.45 1.06 -14.49
CA ARG A 92 18.07 2.48 -14.34
C ARG A 92 16.70 2.63 -13.70
N LEU A 93 15.74 1.77 -14.05
CA LEU A 93 14.42 1.73 -13.41
C LEU A 93 14.56 1.43 -11.92
N TRP A 94 15.29 0.38 -11.54
CA TRP A 94 15.55 0.05 -10.14
C TRP A 94 16.24 1.18 -9.37
N GLY A 95 17.22 1.84 -9.98
CA GLY A 95 17.87 3.01 -9.40
C GLY A 95 16.86 4.12 -9.08
N ARG A 96 15.93 4.42 -10.00
CA ARG A 96 14.87 5.43 -9.78
C ARG A 96 13.87 4.99 -8.72
N VAL A 97 13.48 3.71 -8.71
CA VAL A 97 12.58 3.14 -7.70
C VAL A 97 13.19 3.25 -6.30
N LEU A 98 14.46 2.88 -6.13
CA LEU A 98 15.16 2.99 -4.85
C LEU A 98 15.28 4.45 -4.41
N ILE A 99 15.68 5.36 -5.30
CA ILE A 99 15.76 6.80 -5.01
C ILE A 99 14.39 7.35 -4.60
N ALA A 100 13.33 6.96 -5.29
CA ALA A 100 11.96 7.37 -4.96
C ALA A 100 11.47 6.79 -3.63
N SER A 101 12.03 5.68 -3.16
CA SER A 101 11.67 5.09 -1.86
C SER A 101 12.34 5.79 -0.67
N LEU A 102 13.45 6.50 -0.89
CA LEU A 102 14.23 7.13 0.19
C LEU A 102 13.45 8.15 1.03
N PRO A 103 12.67 9.09 0.46
CA PRO A 103 11.94 10.07 1.26
C PRO A 103 10.97 9.42 2.24
N ALA A 104 10.20 8.42 1.80
CA ALA A 104 9.27 7.69 2.67
C ALA A 104 9.99 6.88 3.74
N ALA A 105 11.09 6.22 3.40
CA ALA A 105 11.90 5.48 4.36
C ALA A 105 12.51 6.41 5.43
N LEU A 106 13.00 7.58 5.03
CA LEU A 106 13.54 8.56 5.96
C LEU A 106 12.45 9.08 6.91
N VAL A 107 11.28 9.47 6.38
CA VAL A 107 10.17 9.98 7.22
C VAL A 107 9.61 8.87 8.10
N GLY A 108 9.47 7.63 7.61
CA GLY A 108 8.98 6.51 8.41
C GLY A 108 9.92 6.12 9.54
N ILE A 109 11.23 6.02 9.27
CA ILE A 109 12.19 5.54 10.29
C ILE A 109 12.63 6.66 11.23
N VAL A 110 12.97 7.84 10.67
CA VAL A 110 13.50 8.95 11.47
C VAL A 110 12.37 9.77 12.08
N GLY A 111 11.30 10.02 11.31
CA GLY A 111 10.14 10.77 11.76
C GLY A 111 9.42 10.07 12.89
N ASP A 112 9.24 8.76 12.77
CA ASP A 112 8.61 7.93 13.80
C ASP A 112 9.37 8.01 15.15
N LYS A 113 10.67 7.73 15.14
CA LYS A 113 11.53 7.83 16.33
C LYS A 113 11.57 9.23 16.93
N LEU A 114 11.56 10.28 16.09
CA LEU A 114 11.53 11.65 16.59
C LEU A 114 10.19 11.96 17.24
N LEU A 115 9.08 11.57 16.62
CA LEU A 115 7.75 11.79 17.16
C LEU A 115 7.59 11.07 18.52
N GLU A 116 7.96 9.79 18.57
CA GLU A 116 7.95 9.00 19.81
C GLU A 116 8.77 9.64 20.92
N LYS A 117 10.00 10.11 20.61
CA LYS A 117 10.87 10.78 21.57
C LYS A 117 10.27 12.06 22.16
N PHE A 118 9.55 12.86 21.36
CA PHE A 118 9.00 14.14 21.79
C PHE A 118 7.60 14.06 22.37
N THR A 119 6.81 13.06 21.99
CA THR A 119 5.38 12.98 22.34
C THR A 119 5.02 11.74 23.15
N GLY A 120 5.93 10.76 23.24
CA GLY A 120 5.68 9.45 23.87
C GLY A 120 4.81 8.51 23.03
N LYS A 121 4.48 8.89 21.80
CA LYS A 121 3.71 8.06 20.86
C LYS A 121 4.38 8.08 19.49
N ASP A 122 4.40 6.93 18.83
CA ASP A 122 4.78 6.76 17.43
C ASP A 122 3.75 7.36 16.47
N ILE A 123 4.02 7.29 15.18
CA ILE A 123 3.11 7.81 14.14
C ILE A 123 1.77 7.06 14.17
N ASP A 124 1.79 5.76 14.37
CA ASP A 124 0.58 4.93 14.42
C ASP A 124 -0.28 5.33 15.62
N GLY A 125 0.29 5.47 16.80
CA GLY A 125 -0.40 5.91 18.02
C GLY A 125 -1.03 7.32 17.94
N TRP A 126 -0.54 8.18 17.02
CA TRP A 126 -1.12 9.49 16.76
C TRP A 126 -2.15 9.47 15.64
N ALA A 127 -1.84 8.79 14.56
CA ALA A 127 -2.55 8.91 13.30
C ALA A 127 -3.57 7.78 13.05
N TYR A 128 -3.45 6.66 13.75
CA TYR A 128 -4.32 5.50 13.54
C TYR A 128 -5.65 5.66 14.27
N ASN A 129 -6.47 6.57 13.77
CA ASN A 129 -7.84 6.80 14.27
C ASN A 129 -8.80 7.15 13.13
N SER A 130 -10.09 6.89 13.34
CA SER A 130 -11.14 7.04 12.32
C SER A 130 -11.23 8.46 11.74
N ILE A 131 -10.95 9.50 12.53
CA ILE A 131 -11.03 10.89 12.06
C ILE A 131 -9.89 11.19 11.08
N VAL A 132 -8.65 10.82 11.42
CA VAL A 132 -7.49 11.02 10.55
C VAL A 132 -7.67 10.26 9.25
N VAL A 133 -8.09 8.99 9.32
CA VAL A 133 -8.34 8.15 8.15
C VAL A 133 -9.42 8.76 7.26
N ALA A 134 -10.55 9.19 7.85
CA ALA A 134 -11.65 9.80 7.10
C ALA A 134 -11.24 11.11 6.41
N VAL A 135 -10.53 11.99 7.14
CA VAL A 135 -10.03 13.27 6.60
C VAL A 135 -9.06 13.00 5.45
N ALA A 136 -8.10 12.08 5.63
CA ALA A 136 -7.15 11.72 4.59
C ALA A 136 -7.84 11.15 3.34
N LEU A 137 -8.83 10.28 3.51
CA LEU A 137 -9.64 9.75 2.41
C LEU A 137 -10.34 10.86 1.63
N ILE A 138 -11.02 11.79 2.33
CA ILE A 138 -11.77 12.88 1.70
C ILE A 138 -10.81 13.85 0.99
N VAL A 139 -9.73 14.29 1.64
CA VAL A 139 -8.76 15.23 1.08
C VAL A 139 -8.14 14.67 -0.20
N TYR A 140 -7.66 13.43 -0.16
CA TYR A 140 -7.09 12.80 -1.35
C TYR A 140 -8.14 12.49 -2.42
N GLY A 141 -9.39 12.17 -2.02
CA GLY A 141 -10.50 12.03 -2.95
C GLY A 141 -10.76 13.31 -3.74
N ILE A 142 -10.83 14.46 -3.05
CA ILE A 142 -10.96 15.78 -3.68
C ILE A 142 -9.74 16.08 -4.56
N ALA A 143 -8.53 15.79 -4.07
CA ALA A 143 -7.30 16.04 -4.82
C ALA A 143 -7.28 15.27 -6.14
N PHE A 144 -7.71 14.00 -6.18
CA PHE A 144 -7.84 13.24 -7.43
C PHE A 144 -8.78 13.92 -8.42
N ILE A 145 -9.97 14.34 -7.99
CA ILE A 145 -10.94 15.00 -8.85
C ILE A 145 -10.38 16.32 -9.40
N VAL A 146 -9.77 17.12 -8.54
CA VAL A 146 -9.20 18.43 -8.93
C VAL A 146 -8.05 18.27 -9.92
N ILE A 147 -7.13 17.34 -9.65
CA ILE A 147 -5.95 17.12 -10.52
C ILE A 147 -6.38 16.54 -11.86
N GLU A 148 -7.30 15.60 -11.88
CA GLU A 148 -7.85 15.05 -13.13
C GLU A 148 -8.50 16.15 -13.97
N LYS A 149 -9.32 17.01 -13.37
CA LYS A 149 -9.93 18.15 -14.07
C LYS A 149 -8.88 19.12 -14.62
N LYS A 150 -7.82 19.42 -13.82
CA LYS A 150 -6.74 20.32 -14.21
C LYS A 150 -5.87 19.75 -15.35
N ASN A 151 -5.72 18.42 -15.39
CA ASN A 151 -4.90 17.73 -16.39
C ASN A 151 -5.70 17.24 -17.62
N ALA A 152 -7.03 17.38 -17.64
CA ALA A 152 -7.89 16.85 -18.69
C ALA A 152 -7.53 17.33 -20.11
N GLN A 153 -6.98 18.56 -20.23
CA GLN A 153 -6.58 19.15 -21.51
C GLN A 153 -5.06 19.22 -21.71
N LYS A 154 -4.27 18.63 -20.80
CA LYS A 154 -2.82 18.66 -20.86
C LYS A 154 -2.26 17.38 -21.46
N THR A 155 -1.31 17.50 -22.35
CA THR A 155 -0.46 16.38 -22.76
C THR A 155 0.54 16.07 -21.66
N PRO A 156 0.68 14.82 -21.23
CA PRO A 156 1.71 14.45 -20.27
C PRO A 156 3.11 14.73 -20.81
N ASN A 157 4.00 15.23 -19.96
CA ASN A 157 5.41 15.45 -20.31
C ASN A 157 6.20 14.12 -20.35
N VAL A 158 5.73 13.11 -19.61
CA VAL A 158 6.34 11.80 -19.48
C VAL A 158 5.26 10.75 -19.71
N SER A 159 5.41 9.96 -20.77
CA SER A 159 4.43 8.94 -21.16
C SER A 159 4.84 7.53 -20.79
N GLN A 160 6.14 7.28 -20.63
CA GLN A 160 6.71 5.97 -20.32
C GLN A 160 7.57 6.02 -19.05
N ILE A 161 7.65 4.91 -18.32
CA ILE A 161 8.41 4.85 -17.07
C ILE A 161 9.92 5.02 -17.27
N GLU A 162 10.40 4.66 -18.44
CA GLU A 162 11.81 4.83 -18.85
C GLU A 162 12.23 6.29 -18.97
N GLU A 163 11.26 7.20 -19.12
CA GLU A 163 11.49 8.65 -19.25
C GLU A 163 11.47 9.39 -17.91
N ILE A 164 11.05 8.72 -16.82
CA ILE A 164 10.99 9.32 -15.48
C ILE A 164 12.40 9.72 -15.05
N SER A 165 12.62 11.02 -14.83
CA SER A 165 13.90 11.55 -14.37
C SER A 165 14.12 11.27 -12.87
N ILE A 166 15.36 11.39 -12.39
CA ILE A 166 15.68 11.31 -10.95
C ILE A 166 14.92 12.38 -10.17
N LYS A 167 14.78 13.60 -10.74
CA LYS A 167 14.01 14.68 -10.13
C LYS A 167 12.54 14.29 -9.94
N ASN A 168 11.93 13.69 -10.97
CA ASN A 168 10.56 13.21 -10.88
C ASN A 168 10.44 12.08 -9.85
N ALA A 169 11.39 11.14 -9.84
CA ALA A 169 11.42 10.03 -8.88
C ALA A 169 11.47 10.54 -7.43
N LEU A 170 12.34 11.52 -7.14
CA LEU A 170 12.41 12.16 -5.81
C LEU A 170 11.11 12.89 -5.45
N ALA A 171 10.51 13.62 -6.40
CA ALA A 171 9.24 14.31 -6.19
C ALA A 171 8.12 13.30 -5.85
N ILE A 172 8.03 12.20 -6.61
CA ILE A 172 7.05 11.12 -6.33
C ILE A 172 7.31 10.49 -4.96
N GLY A 173 8.58 10.29 -4.61
CA GLY A 173 9.00 9.79 -3.30
C GLY A 173 8.60 10.71 -2.14
N ALA A 174 8.68 12.03 -2.34
CA ALA A 174 8.19 13.00 -1.35
C ALA A 174 6.66 12.89 -1.17
N PHE A 175 5.90 12.68 -2.25
CA PHE A 175 4.47 12.36 -2.14
C PHE A 175 4.23 11.01 -1.45
N GLN A 176 5.07 9.99 -1.71
CA GLN A 176 4.96 8.72 -1.01
C GLN A 176 5.14 8.87 0.51
N ALA A 177 6.00 9.77 0.98
CA ALA A 177 6.17 10.01 2.40
C ALA A 177 4.87 10.43 3.11
N LEU A 178 3.93 11.08 2.40
CA LEU A 178 2.61 11.43 2.94
C LEU A 178 1.75 10.19 3.21
N SER A 179 2.05 9.04 2.62
CA SER A 179 1.30 7.79 2.83
C SER A 179 1.55 7.15 4.20
N ILE A 180 2.46 7.68 4.99
CA ILE A 180 2.63 7.33 6.40
C ILE A 180 1.37 7.69 7.20
N ILE A 181 0.62 8.72 6.78
CA ILE A 181 -0.67 9.07 7.39
C ILE A 181 -1.71 8.03 6.93
N PRO A 182 -2.32 7.26 7.86
CA PRO A 182 -3.35 6.28 7.55
C PRO A 182 -4.52 6.90 6.77
N GLY A 183 -5.08 6.15 5.82
CA GLY A 183 -6.13 6.68 4.94
C GLY A 183 -5.62 7.36 3.67
N THR A 184 -4.38 7.87 3.65
CA THR A 184 -3.80 8.55 2.48
C THR A 184 -3.66 7.64 1.27
N SER A 185 -3.34 6.37 1.46
CA SER A 185 -2.98 5.36 0.44
C SER A 185 -1.62 5.62 -0.23
N ARG A 186 -0.75 4.64 -0.16
CA ARG A 186 0.56 4.70 -0.83
C ARG A 186 0.41 4.85 -2.34
N SER A 187 -0.39 3.99 -2.99
CA SER A 187 -0.68 4.10 -4.43
C SER A 187 -1.39 5.41 -4.77
N GLY A 188 -2.32 5.85 -3.91
CA GLY A 188 -2.97 7.16 -4.07
C GLY A 188 -1.99 8.32 -4.09
N SER A 189 -1.06 8.39 -3.14
CA SER A 189 -0.08 9.47 -3.04
C SER A 189 0.91 9.47 -4.19
N THR A 190 1.45 8.30 -4.56
CA THR A 190 2.44 8.19 -5.64
C THR A 190 1.84 8.46 -7.01
N ILE A 191 0.63 7.99 -7.29
CA ILE A 191 -0.09 8.28 -8.54
C ILE A 191 -0.40 9.76 -8.64
N LEU A 192 -0.95 10.35 -7.58
CA LEU A 192 -1.30 11.76 -7.53
C LEU A 192 -0.05 12.66 -7.70
N GLY A 193 1.03 12.34 -6.98
CA GLY A 193 2.32 13.02 -7.13
C GLY A 193 2.90 12.90 -8.53
N SER A 194 2.80 11.72 -9.15
CA SER A 194 3.23 11.50 -10.54
C SER A 194 2.44 12.37 -11.52
N MET A 195 1.13 12.45 -11.37
CA MET A 195 0.27 13.28 -12.22
C MET A 195 0.54 14.76 -12.05
N LEU A 196 0.90 15.22 -10.85
CA LEU A 196 1.26 16.60 -10.57
C LEU A 196 2.57 17.02 -11.25
N VAL A 197 3.52 16.11 -11.37
CA VAL A 197 4.79 16.37 -12.08
C VAL A 197 4.70 16.09 -13.60
N GLY A 198 3.49 15.85 -14.13
CA GLY A 198 3.22 15.73 -15.56
C GLY A 198 3.45 14.33 -16.15
N ILE A 199 3.39 13.29 -15.35
CA ILE A 199 3.48 11.89 -15.80
C ILE A 199 2.08 11.38 -16.18
N SER A 200 1.99 10.58 -17.24
CA SER A 200 0.75 9.97 -17.72
C SER A 200 0.15 9.03 -16.68
N ARG A 201 -1.18 8.82 -16.72
CA ARG A 201 -1.89 7.91 -15.79
C ARG A 201 -1.30 6.51 -15.79
N THR A 202 -1.01 5.96 -16.96
CA THR A 202 -0.46 4.61 -17.11
C THR A 202 0.94 4.50 -16.51
N ALA A 203 1.84 5.44 -16.83
CA ALA A 203 3.20 5.43 -16.28
C ALA A 203 3.20 5.73 -14.76
N ALA A 204 2.27 6.57 -14.27
CA ALA A 204 2.09 6.86 -12.86
C ALA A 204 1.67 5.60 -12.07
N ALA A 205 0.67 4.85 -12.56
CA ALA A 205 0.22 3.61 -11.94
C ALA A 205 1.34 2.55 -11.96
N GLU A 206 1.99 2.34 -13.09
CA GLU A 206 3.07 1.36 -13.24
C GLU A 206 4.26 1.66 -12.33
N PHE A 207 4.73 2.92 -12.31
CA PHE A 207 5.84 3.32 -11.43
C PHE A 207 5.48 3.20 -9.95
N SER A 208 4.24 3.53 -9.58
CA SER A 208 3.70 3.31 -8.23
C SER A 208 3.79 1.84 -7.82
N PHE A 209 3.44 0.90 -8.71
CA PHE A 209 3.54 -0.53 -8.43
C PHE A 209 4.98 -0.97 -8.16
N PHE A 210 5.93 -0.46 -8.94
CA PHE A 210 7.35 -0.80 -8.75
C PHE A 210 7.94 -0.21 -7.47
N MET A 211 7.51 1.01 -7.11
CA MET A 211 7.89 1.62 -5.83
C MET A 211 7.35 0.85 -4.61
N ALA A 212 6.24 0.14 -4.76
CA ALA A 212 5.70 -0.72 -3.71
C ALA A 212 6.68 -1.80 -3.26
N ILE A 213 7.44 -2.38 -4.21
CA ILE A 213 8.26 -3.56 -3.95
C ILE A 213 9.26 -3.32 -2.80
N PRO A 214 10.20 -2.38 -2.88
CA PRO A 214 11.17 -2.19 -1.80
C PRO A 214 10.54 -1.71 -0.49
N VAL A 215 9.51 -0.86 -0.57
CA VAL A 215 8.87 -0.28 0.62
C VAL A 215 8.11 -1.34 1.40
N MET A 216 7.29 -2.14 0.73
CA MET A 216 6.46 -3.16 1.39
C MET A 216 7.29 -4.36 1.85
N VAL A 217 8.31 -4.77 1.08
CA VAL A 217 9.25 -5.80 1.53
C VAL A 217 9.95 -5.35 2.80
N GLY A 218 10.41 -4.08 2.85
CA GLY A 218 11.03 -3.52 4.04
C GLY A 218 10.07 -3.45 5.22
N ALA A 219 8.88 -2.89 5.04
CA ALA A 219 7.85 -2.79 6.08
C ALA A 219 7.42 -4.17 6.62
N SER A 220 7.15 -5.12 5.71
CA SER A 220 6.79 -6.49 6.10
C SER A 220 7.91 -7.19 6.87
N GLY A 221 9.17 -6.96 6.47
CA GLY A 221 10.32 -7.49 7.21
C GLY A 221 10.41 -6.94 8.63
N ILE A 222 10.24 -5.64 8.81
CA ILE A 222 10.27 -4.98 10.13
C ILE A 222 9.12 -5.51 11.01
N LYS A 223 7.88 -5.54 10.52
CA LYS A 223 6.72 -6.01 11.30
C LYS A 223 6.81 -7.51 11.61
N ALA A 224 7.29 -8.35 10.67
CA ALA A 224 7.49 -9.77 10.92
C ALA A 224 8.57 -10.02 11.99
N LEU A 225 9.69 -9.29 11.94
CA LEU A 225 10.74 -9.39 12.95
C LEU A 225 10.26 -8.87 14.32
N GLY A 226 9.48 -7.79 14.36
CA GLY A 226 8.85 -7.26 15.58
C GLY A 226 7.96 -8.29 16.24
N PHE A 227 7.04 -8.90 15.47
CA PHE A 227 6.17 -9.97 15.98
C PHE A 227 6.94 -11.20 16.49
N LEU A 228 8.01 -11.61 15.78
CA LEU A 228 8.84 -12.72 16.22
C LEU A 228 9.62 -12.41 17.51
N SER A 229 10.10 -11.16 17.66
CA SER A 229 10.76 -10.71 18.90
C SER A 229 9.75 -10.70 20.07
N TYR A 230 8.54 -10.16 19.86
CA TYR A 230 7.47 -10.19 20.85
C TYR A 230 7.15 -11.64 21.28
N ALA A 231 6.97 -12.56 20.33
CA ALA A 231 6.66 -13.96 20.65
C ALA A 231 7.79 -14.65 21.43
N ALA A 232 9.04 -14.31 21.13
CA ALA A 232 10.21 -14.85 21.85
C ALA A 232 10.34 -14.28 23.28
N GLU A 233 10.13 -12.97 23.45
CA GLU A 233 10.24 -12.28 24.76
C GLU A 233 9.08 -12.65 25.70
N SER A 234 7.88 -12.81 25.16
CA SER A 234 6.68 -13.22 25.93
C SER A 234 6.58 -14.74 26.15
N GLU A 235 7.55 -15.52 25.67
CA GLU A 235 7.54 -16.99 25.67
C GLU A 235 6.24 -17.57 25.07
N THR A 236 5.59 -16.80 24.18
CA THR A 236 4.29 -17.19 23.60
C THR A 236 4.50 -18.11 22.41
N THR A 237 3.92 -19.30 22.48
CA THR A 237 3.92 -20.24 21.33
C THR A 237 2.94 -19.77 20.28
N VAL A 238 3.43 -19.39 19.09
CA VAL A 238 2.59 -19.00 17.95
C VAL A 238 1.83 -20.24 17.44
N PRO A 239 0.48 -20.22 17.47
CA PRO A 239 -0.32 -21.37 17.00
C PRO A 239 -0.07 -21.64 15.51
N ALA A 240 -0.06 -22.91 15.10
CA ALA A 240 0.02 -23.28 13.68
C ALA A 240 -1.09 -22.63 12.83
N LEU A 241 -2.27 -22.42 13.42
CA LEU A 241 -3.39 -21.74 12.76
C LEU A 241 -3.02 -20.29 12.35
N ALA A 242 -2.25 -19.57 13.15
CA ALA A 242 -1.81 -18.19 12.82
C ALA A 242 -0.99 -18.16 11.51
N TRP A 243 -0.05 -19.11 11.35
CA TRP A 243 0.74 -19.23 10.12
C TRP A 243 -0.10 -19.65 8.91
N ILE A 244 -1.08 -20.54 9.12
CA ILE A 244 -2.01 -20.95 8.05
C ILE A 244 -2.87 -19.77 7.63
N VAL A 245 -3.41 -18.98 8.56
CA VAL A 245 -4.19 -17.76 8.31
C VAL A 245 -3.36 -16.76 7.52
N LEU A 246 -2.11 -16.52 7.91
CA LEU A 246 -1.21 -15.62 7.20
C LEU A 246 -0.93 -16.11 5.77
N PHE A 247 -0.62 -17.39 5.60
CA PHE A 247 -0.38 -17.97 4.28
C PHE A 247 -1.60 -17.86 3.36
N VAL A 248 -2.80 -18.17 3.89
CA VAL A 248 -4.06 -18.06 3.14
C VAL A 248 -4.33 -16.61 2.75
N GLY A 249 -4.16 -15.66 3.67
CA GLY A 249 -4.28 -14.22 3.39
C GLY A 249 -3.35 -13.77 2.26
N CYS A 250 -2.06 -14.14 2.32
CA CYS A 250 -1.07 -13.83 1.28
C CYS A 250 -1.44 -14.47 -0.08
N ALA A 251 -1.85 -15.75 -0.08
CA ALA A 251 -2.18 -16.46 -1.32
C ALA A 251 -3.42 -15.85 -2.01
N VAL A 252 -4.43 -15.49 -1.23
CA VAL A 252 -5.64 -14.84 -1.76
C VAL A 252 -5.32 -13.42 -2.21
N SER A 253 -4.57 -12.65 -1.42
CA SER A 253 -4.10 -11.31 -1.81
C SER A 253 -3.33 -11.36 -3.14
N PHE A 254 -2.43 -12.34 -3.33
CA PHE A 254 -1.74 -12.55 -4.61
C PHE A 254 -2.71 -12.80 -5.77
N ALA A 255 -3.63 -13.76 -5.61
CA ALA A 255 -4.55 -14.15 -6.68
C ALA A 255 -5.48 -12.99 -7.09
N VAL A 256 -6.01 -12.26 -6.11
CA VAL A 256 -6.89 -11.11 -6.34
C VAL A 256 -6.12 -9.93 -6.92
N SER A 257 -4.89 -9.68 -6.44
CA SER A 257 -4.02 -8.62 -6.98
C SER A 257 -3.68 -8.83 -8.46
N MET A 258 -3.51 -10.07 -8.90
CA MET A 258 -3.32 -10.38 -10.34
C MET A 258 -4.47 -9.84 -11.21
N ALA A 259 -5.70 -9.94 -10.72
CA ALA A 259 -6.88 -9.41 -11.42
C ALA A 259 -6.99 -7.88 -11.27
N ALA A 260 -6.80 -7.35 -10.06
CA ALA A 260 -6.92 -5.93 -9.76
C ALA A 260 -5.90 -5.07 -10.53
N ILE A 261 -4.64 -5.52 -10.62
CA ILE A 261 -3.58 -4.82 -11.37
C ILE A 261 -3.92 -4.78 -12.87
N ARG A 262 -4.34 -5.91 -13.46
CA ARG A 262 -4.75 -5.95 -14.86
C ARG A 262 -5.93 -5.02 -15.12
N PHE A 263 -6.94 -5.10 -14.28
CA PHE A 263 -8.09 -4.22 -14.34
C PHE A 263 -7.68 -2.73 -14.30
N LEU A 264 -6.87 -2.34 -13.31
CA LEU A 264 -6.46 -0.95 -13.18
C LEU A 264 -5.64 -0.49 -14.40
N MET A 265 -4.69 -1.29 -14.88
CA MET A 265 -3.89 -0.94 -16.06
C MET A 265 -4.74 -0.74 -17.32
N ASP A 266 -5.78 -1.55 -17.50
CA ASP A 266 -6.70 -1.39 -18.63
C ASP A 266 -7.67 -0.23 -18.42
N PHE A 267 -8.10 0.00 -17.19
CA PHE A 267 -8.98 1.11 -16.83
C PHE A 267 -8.33 2.47 -17.08
N VAL A 268 -7.10 2.68 -16.61
CA VAL A 268 -6.41 3.99 -16.69
C VAL A 268 -5.99 4.38 -18.10
N LYS A 269 -5.96 3.43 -19.04
CA LYS A 269 -5.76 3.72 -20.47
C LYS A 269 -6.95 4.48 -21.08
N LYS A 270 -8.16 4.27 -20.58
CA LYS A 270 -9.41 4.78 -21.14
C LYS A 270 -10.15 5.73 -20.23
N HIS A 271 -9.89 5.71 -18.93
CA HIS A 271 -10.65 6.44 -17.92
C HIS A 271 -9.73 7.25 -17.02
N SER A 272 -10.30 8.22 -16.32
CA SER A 272 -9.64 9.05 -15.32
C SER A 272 -9.64 8.39 -13.94
N PHE A 273 -8.83 8.88 -13.01
CA PHE A 273 -8.87 8.48 -11.61
C PHE A 273 -10.02 9.14 -10.81
N ALA A 274 -10.81 10.02 -11.41
CA ALA A 274 -11.91 10.72 -10.72
C ALA A 274 -12.93 9.78 -10.04
N PRO A 275 -13.34 8.63 -10.61
CA PRO A 275 -14.21 7.67 -9.93
C PRO A 275 -13.65 7.17 -8.61
N PHE A 276 -12.32 6.92 -8.53
CA PHE A 276 -11.68 6.53 -7.27
C PHE A 276 -11.68 7.68 -6.26
N GLY A 277 -11.57 8.93 -6.73
CA GLY A 277 -11.72 10.12 -5.89
C GLY A 277 -13.10 10.21 -5.25
N ILE A 278 -14.17 9.99 -6.03
CA ILE A 278 -15.56 9.97 -5.55
C ILE A 278 -15.74 8.83 -4.53
N TYR A 279 -15.25 7.63 -4.84
CA TYR A 279 -15.29 6.48 -3.94
C TYR A 279 -14.63 6.80 -2.59
N ARG A 280 -13.43 7.40 -2.60
CA ARG A 280 -12.70 7.80 -1.39
C ARG A 280 -13.48 8.78 -0.52
N ILE A 281 -14.16 9.77 -1.13
CA ILE A 281 -14.99 10.72 -0.40
C ILE A 281 -16.16 10.00 0.29
N ALA A 282 -16.83 9.09 -0.43
CA ALA A 282 -17.93 8.30 0.13
C ALA A 282 -17.45 7.39 1.28
N LEU A 283 -16.32 6.70 1.08
CA LEU A 283 -15.71 5.85 2.12
C LEU A 283 -15.29 6.67 3.33
N GLY A 284 -14.65 7.83 3.13
CA GLY A 284 -14.24 8.72 4.22
C GLY A 284 -15.44 9.24 5.02
N ALA A 285 -16.53 9.60 4.35
CA ALA A 285 -17.79 9.97 5.03
C ALA A 285 -18.35 8.80 5.84
N LEU A 286 -18.32 7.57 5.30
CA LEU A 286 -18.75 6.37 6.03
C LEU A 286 -17.89 6.12 7.27
N VAL A 287 -16.56 6.16 7.13
CA VAL A 287 -15.60 5.97 8.25
C VAL A 287 -15.85 7.01 9.35
N LEU A 288 -16.07 8.28 8.95
CA LEU A 288 -16.34 9.34 9.91
C LEU A 288 -17.64 9.10 10.69
N ILE A 289 -18.73 8.74 9.99
CA ILE A 289 -20.03 8.45 10.60
C ILE A 289 -19.92 7.27 11.57
N LEU A 290 -19.29 6.17 11.14
CA LEU A 290 -19.12 4.98 12.00
C LEU A 290 -18.23 5.29 13.21
N GLY A 291 -17.16 6.07 13.05
CA GLY A 291 -16.31 6.50 14.14
C GLY A 291 -17.03 7.38 15.16
N LEU A 292 -17.94 8.27 14.71
CA LEU A 292 -18.73 9.13 15.59
C LEU A 292 -19.86 8.36 16.34
N ILE A 293 -20.35 7.26 15.79
CA ILE A 293 -21.39 6.43 16.43
C ILE A 293 -20.78 5.54 17.54
N ARG A 294 -19.51 5.15 17.38
CA ARG A 294 -18.83 4.23 18.30
C ARG A 294 -18.03 4.90 19.42
N GLY A 295 -17.59 6.14 19.20
CA GLY A 295 -16.88 6.97 20.20
C GLY A 295 -17.80 7.74 21.08
#